data_392b9037386734155522d1ef80505bc2
#
_entry.id   392b9037386734155522d1ef80505bc2
#
_cell.length_a   1.000
_cell.length_b   1.000
_cell.length_c   1.000
_cell.angle_alpha   90.00
_cell.angle_beta   90.00
_cell.angle_gamma   90.00
#
_symmetry.space_group_name_H-M   'P 1'
#
loop_
_entity.id
_entity.type
_entity.pdbx_description
1 polymer ?
#
loop_
_entity_poly.entity_id
_entity_poly.type
_entity_poly.pdbx_seq_one_letter_code
_entity_poly.pdbx_strand_id
1 'polypeptide(L)'
;MTTLTFHGHAAFMIDSPDCTILIDPFFTGNPAAVTTWQSLKKPDVVLVTHLHDDHEGDTVAICRETGALLGGVVGLVGKLVEKGIPQSQVLNGIGFNIGGTITVGNTRITMTEAFHTTDAGACTGYIIHLANGCTVYHAGDTCVFANMETWGKLYSIDVALLPIGGVFGMDARQAALAAKMLNAKAVIPMHYKTFPVLEQSADAFVDELARIAPACRPVILYPGETKELPLSTHTTI
;
A
#
# COMPACT_ATOMS: atom_id res chain seq x y z
N MET A 1 1.85 15.82 12.99
CA MET A 1 1.00 14.62 13.14
C MET A 1 1.17 13.83 11.86
N THR A 2 1.33 12.52 11.95
CA THR A 2 1.41 11.63 10.77
C THR A 2 0.13 10.82 10.72
N THR A 3 -0.50 10.74 9.55
CA THR A 3 -1.78 10.04 9.38
C THR A 3 -1.75 9.05 8.21
N LEU A 4 -2.58 8.03 8.28
CA LEU A 4 -2.87 7.07 7.22
C LEU A 4 -4.35 7.14 6.89
N THR A 5 -4.69 7.40 5.63
CA THR A 5 -6.07 7.42 5.13
C THR A 5 -6.27 6.30 4.14
N PHE A 6 -7.34 5.53 4.32
CA PHE A 6 -7.78 4.51 3.36
C PHE A 6 -8.77 5.12 2.36
N HIS A 7 -8.51 5.02 1.08
CA HIS A 7 -9.38 5.57 0.03
C HIS A 7 -10.23 4.54 -0.70
N GLY A 8 -10.15 3.27 -0.26
CA GLY A 8 -10.84 2.14 -0.87
C GLY A 8 -9.90 1.30 -1.75
N HIS A 9 -10.23 0.03 -1.90
CA HIS A 9 -9.47 -0.99 -2.63
C HIS A 9 -8.06 -1.18 -2.07
N ALA A 10 -7.04 -0.68 -2.76
CA ALA A 10 -5.64 -0.67 -2.29
C ALA A 10 -5.07 0.76 -2.18
N ALA A 11 -5.91 1.79 -2.37
CA ALA A 11 -5.49 3.18 -2.36
C ALA A 11 -5.33 3.71 -0.93
N PHE A 12 -4.11 4.13 -0.59
CA PHE A 12 -3.77 4.71 0.71
C PHE A 12 -2.98 6.00 0.58
N MET A 13 -3.26 6.94 1.48
CA MET A 13 -2.47 8.16 1.62
C MET A 13 -1.81 8.18 2.99
N ILE A 14 -0.49 8.37 3.02
CA ILE A 14 0.27 8.65 4.24
C ILE A 14 0.62 10.13 4.19
N ASP A 15 0.09 10.91 5.12
CA ASP A 15 0.39 12.33 5.26
C ASP A 15 1.28 12.53 6.48
N SER A 16 2.53 12.92 6.27
CA SER A 16 3.48 13.26 7.32
C SER A 16 4.01 14.69 7.12
N PRO A 17 4.58 15.31 8.15
CA PRO A 17 5.20 16.63 8.01
C PRO A 17 6.31 16.71 6.98
N ASP A 18 6.98 15.60 6.72
CA ASP A 18 8.16 15.53 5.84
C ASP A 18 7.84 15.08 4.42
N CYS A 19 6.79 14.28 4.24
CA CYS A 19 6.45 13.70 2.95
C CYS A 19 5.01 13.19 2.94
N THR A 20 4.25 13.55 1.91
CA THR A 20 2.92 13.01 1.64
C THR A 20 3.03 11.98 0.52
N ILE A 21 2.68 10.73 0.83
CA ILE A 21 2.79 9.59 -0.08
C ILE A 21 1.39 9.10 -0.42
N LEU A 22 1.10 8.92 -1.70
CA LEU A 22 -0.12 8.30 -2.21
C LEU A 22 0.26 6.98 -2.89
N ILE A 23 -0.41 5.88 -2.52
CA ILE A 23 -0.09 4.53 -3.00
C ILE A 23 -1.31 4.02 -3.76
N ASP A 24 -1.08 3.44 -4.96
CA ASP A 24 -2.08 2.82 -5.82
C ASP A 24 -3.37 3.65 -5.96
N PRO A 25 -3.29 4.85 -6.58
CA PRO A 25 -4.33 5.87 -6.52
C PRO A 25 -5.52 5.58 -7.44
N PHE A 26 -6.26 4.53 -7.15
CA PHE A 26 -7.48 4.17 -7.85
C PHE A 26 -8.68 4.92 -7.28
N PHE A 27 -9.06 6.05 -7.91
CA PHE A 27 -10.23 6.86 -7.56
C PHE A 27 -11.27 6.83 -8.66
N THR A 28 -10.89 7.19 -9.89
CA THR A 28 -11.80 7.16 -11.05
C THR A 28 -12.18 5.73 -11.39
N GLY A 29 -13.47 5.43 -11.35
CA GLY A 29 -13.97 4.07 -11.58
C GLY A 29 -13.95 3.15 -10.36
N ASN A 30 -13.44 3.59 -9.21
CA ASN A 30 -13.47 2.82 -7.98
C ASN A 30 -14.85 2.95 -7.29
N PRO A 31 -15.66 1.87 -7.23
CA PRO A 31 -16.99 1.95 -6.63
C PRO A 31 -16.96 2.14 -5.10
N ALA A 32 -15.81 1.93 -4.47
CA ALA A 32 -15.63 2.14 -3.04
C ALA A 32 -15.09 3.54 -2.70
N ALA A 33 -14.64 4.34 -3.68
CA ALA A 33 -14.11 5.66 -3.42
C ALA A 33 -15.23 6.62 -2.95
N VAL A 34 -14.99 7.31 -1.85
CA VAL A 34 -15.92 8.31 -1.28
C VAL A 34 -15.48 9.75 -1.56
N THR A 35 -14.39 9.91 -2.29
CA THR A 35 -13.79 11.20 -2.66
C THR A 35 -13.13 11.11 -4.03
N THR A 36 -12.67 12.24 -4.56
CA THR A 36 -11.87 12.29 -5.79
C THR A 36 -10.43 12.71 -5.45
N TRP A 37 -9.48 12.31 -6.26
CA TRP A 37 -8.08 12.67 -6.03
C TRP A 37 -7.82 14.19 -6.05
N GLN A 38 -8.64 14.97 -6.80
CA GLN A 38 -8.53 16.42 -6.85
C GLN A 38 -8.81 17.13 -5.52
N SER A 39 -9.55 16.48 -4.63
CA SER A 39 -9.87 17.02 -3.31
C SER A 39 -8.83 16.67 -2.23
N LEU A 40 -7.85 15.83 -2.58
CA LEU A 40 -6.81 15.41 -1.65
C LEU A 40 -5.75 16.50 -1.45
N LYS A 41 -5.04 16.41 -0.34
CA LYS A 41 -3.77 17.10 -0.20
C LYS A 41 -2.84 16.64 -1.34
N LYS A 42 -2.12 17.59 -1.93
CA LYS A 42 -1.17 17.31 -2.99
C LYS A 42 -0.09 16.32 -2.49
N PRO A 43 0.08 15.15 -3.13
CA PRO A 43 1.15 14.23 -2.76
C PRO A 43 2.52 14.75 -3.22
N ASP A 44 3.55 14.45 -2.45
CA ASP A 44 4.94 14.62 -2.85
C ASP A 44 5.41 13.44 -3.70
N VAL A 45 4.91 12.24 -3.38
CA VAL A 45 5.24 10.99 -4.07
C VAL A 45 3.98 10.18 -4.34
N VAL A 46 3.89 9.63 -5.55
CA VAL A 46 2.95 8.56 -5.92
C VAL A 46 3.74 7.27 -6.08
N LEU A 47 3.36 6.22 -5.36
CA LEU A 47 3.90 4.86 -5.49
C LEU A 47 2.89 3.98 -6.19
N VAL A 48 3.34 3.20 -7.18
CA VAL A 48 2.50 2.22 -7.88
C VAL A 48 3.11 0.84 -7.71
N THR A 49 2.32 -0.11 -7.23
CA THR A 49 2.78 -1.48 -6.96
C THR A 49 2.88 -2.31 -8.22
N HIS A 50 1.94 -2.17 -9.15
CA HIS A 50 1.90 -2.86 -10.44
C HIS A 50 0.92 -2.20 -11.42
N LEU A 51 0.95 -2.61 -12.70
CA LEU A 51 0.13 -2.02 -13.78
C LEU A 51 -1.16 -2.82 -14.00
N HIS A 52 -2.06 -2.80 -13.02
CA HIS A 52 -3.47 -3.08 -13.23
C HIS A 52 -4.25 -1.78 -13.03
N ASP A 53 -5.37 -1.62 -13.72
CA ASP A 53 -6.17 -0.39 -13.74
C ASP A 53 -6.63 0.04 -12.35
N ASP A 54 -6.90 -0.93 -11.46
CA ASP A 54 -7.33 -0.73 -10.08
C ASP A 54 -6.17 -0.41 -9.09
N HIS A 55 -4.93 -0.29 -9.61
CA HIS A 55 -3.74 0.15 -8.87
C HIS A 55 -3.05 1.34 -9.54
N GLU A 56 -2.80 1.27 -10.86
CA GLU A 56 -2.30 2.41 -11.64
C GLU A 56 -3.24 3.61 -11.50
N GLY A 57 -4.53 3.39 -11.67
CA GLY A 57 -5.61 4.35 -11.47
C GLY A 57 -5.33 5.72 -12.09
N ASP A 58 -5.43 6.76 -11.26
CA ASP A 58 -5.25 8.16 -11.67
C ASP A 58 -3.80 8.64 -11.62
N THR A 59 -2.81 7.76 -11.49
CA THR A 59 -1.38 8.09 -11.31
C THR A 59 -0.89 9.11 -12.33
N VAL A 60 -1.19 8.91 -13.61
CA VAL A 60 -0.73 9.80 -14.69
C VAL A 60 -1.29 11.21 -14.51
N ALA A 61 -2.59 11.32 -14.25
CA ALA A 61 -3.24 12.61 -14.05
C ALA A 61 -2.70 13.31 -12.80
N ILE A 62 -2.59 12.60 -11.69
CA ILE A 62 -2.08 13.13 -10.42
C ILE A 62 -0.65 13.65 -10.59
N CYS A 63 0.27 12.84 -11.11
CA CYS A 63 1.66 13.27 -11.29
C CYS A 63 1.76 14.52 -12.19
N ARG A 64 1.06 14.53 -13.31
CA ARG A 64 1.09 15.68 -14.25
C ARG A 64 0.53 16.95 -13.65
N GLU A 65 -0.58 16.89 -12.94
CA GLU A 65 -1.25 18.08 -12.40
C GLU A 65 -0.63 18.57 -11.10
N THR A 66 -0.10 17.67 -10.27
CA THR A 66 0.45 18.05 -8.99
C THR A 66 1.95 18.28 -9.02
N GLY A 67 2.67 17.69 -9.98
CA GLY A 67 4.13 17.63 -10.01
C GLY A 67 4.71 16.61 -9.02
N ALA A 68 3.89 15.69 -8.49
CA ALA A 68 4.33 14.62 -7.61
C ALA A 68 5.38 13.73 -8.29
N LEU A 69 6.34 13.24 -7.50
CA LEU A 69 7.33 12.29 -7.98
C LEU A 69 6.71 10.89 -8.11
N LEU A 70 7.05 10.19 -9.18
CA LEU A 70 6.64 8.81 -9.42
C LEU A 70 7.68 7.83 -8.88
N GLY A 71 7.25 6.89 -8.03
CA GLY A 71 8.05 5.76 -7.58
C GLY A 71 7.43 4.43 -8.00
N GLY A 72 8.27 3.51 -8.46
CA GLY A 72 7.88 2.17 -8.86
C GLY A 72 9.06 1.40 -9.44
N VAL A 73 8.83 0.13 -9.79
CA VAL A 73 9.84 -0.70 -10.42
C VAL A 73 10.18 -0.19 -11.83
N VAL A 74 11.43 -0.34 -12.24
CA VAL A 74 12.00 0.26 -13.47
C VAL A 74 11.10 0.07 -14.70
N GLY A 75 10.65 -1.12 -15.00
CA GLY A 75 9.80 -1.38 -16.18
C GLY A 75 8.41 -0.74 -16.11
N LEU A 76 7.79 -0.70 -14.93
CA LEU A 76 6.51 -0.07 -14.68
C LEU A 76 6.62 1.46 -14.90
N VAL A 77 7.63 2.07 -14.29
CA VAL A 77 7.86 3.52 -14.41
C VAL A 77 8.04 3.94 -15.86
N GLY A 78 8.78 3.16 -16.66
CA GLY A 78 8.95 3.40 -18.10
C GLY A 78 7.61 3.46 -18.84
N LYS A 79 6.68 2.55 -18.52
CA LYS A 79 5.33 2.57 -19.11
C LYS A 79 4.51 3.79 -18.72
N LEU A 80 4.61 4.24 -17.48
CA LEU A 80 3.91 5.44 -17.02
C LEU A 80 4.48 6.72 -17.64
N VAL A 81 5.78 6.75 -17.92
CA VAL A 81 6.40 7.84 -18.71
C VAL A 81 5.90 7.81 -20.15
N GLU A 82 5.79 6.65 -20.81
CA GLU A 82 5.17 6.52 -22.12
C GLU A 82 3.71 7.02 -22.14
N LYS A 83 2.97 6.86 -21.03
CA LYS A 83 1.61 7.40 -20.84
C LYS A 83 1.58 8.91 -20.55
N GLY A 84 2.72 9.58 -20.41
CA GLY A 84 2.85 11.04 -20.35
C GLY A 84 3.27 11.64 -19.01
N ILE A 85 3.76 10.86 -18.07
CA ILE A 85 4.41 11.42 -16.86
C ILE A 85 5.78 12.00 -17.29
N PRO A 86 6.12 13.24 -16.94
CA PRO A 86 7.43 13.82 -17.24
C PRO A 86 8.57 12.98 -16.63
N GLN A 87 9.60 12.73 -17.43
CA GLN A 87 10.79 11.98 -16.98
C GLN A 87 11.45 12.64 -15.74
N SER A 88 11.36 13.95 -15.61
CA SER A 88 11.90 14.70 -14.46
C SER A 88 11.15 14.44 -13.14
N GLN A 89 9.97 13.85 -13.19
CA GLN A 89 9.18 13.46 -12.02
C GLN A 89 9.47 12.01 -11.56
N VAL A 90 10.33 11.29 -12.26
CA VAL A 90 10.66 9.90 -11.90
C VAL A 90 11.74 9.87 -10.82
N LEU A 91 11.47 9.22 -9.70
CA LEU A 91 12.46 8.98 -8.65
C LEU A 91 13.69 8.28 -9.23
N ASN A 92 14.89 8.78 -8.89
CA ASN A 92 16.19 8.34 -9.45
C ASN A 92 16.28 8.40 -10.99
N GLY A 93 15.34 9.07 -11.66
CA GLY A 93 15.27 9.16 -13.11
C GLY A 93 14.74 7.90 -13.83
N ILE A 94 14.74 6.74 -13.19
CA ILE A 94 14.32 5.45 -13.77
C ILE A 94 13.48 4.57 -12.82
N GLY A 95 13.18 5.05 -11.61
CA GLY A 95 12.60 4.23 -10.54
C GLY A 95 13.64 3.47 -9.73
N PHE A 96 13.24 2.38 -9.10
CA PHE A 96 14.12 1.52 -8.30
C PHE A 96 13.65 0.06 -8.39
N ASN A 97 14.37 -0.88 -7.76
CA ASN A 97 14.06 -2.30 -7.87
C ASN A 97 13.85 -2.94 -6.49
N ILE A 98 13.31 -4.17 -6.50
CA ILE A 98 13.09 -5.02 -5.31
C ILE A 98 14.39 -5.12 -4.49
N GLY A 99 14.26 -4.93 -3.17
CA GLY A 99 15.38 -4.84 -2.22
C GLY A 99 16.04 -3.47 -2.16
N GLY A 100 15.81 -2.60 -3.16
CA GLY A 100 16.34 -1.23 -3.17
C GLY A 100 15.57 -0.33 -2.20
N THR A 101 16.29 0.63 -1.61
CA THR A 101 15.75 1.65 -0.72
C THR A 101 16.04 3.03 -1.27
N ILE A 102 15.02 3.88 -1.35
CA ILE A 102 15.14 5.30 -1.67
C ILE A 102 14.76 6.15 -0.46
N THR A 103 15.17 7.42 -0.49
CA THR A 103 14.81 8.38 0.56
C THR A 103 14.15 9.60 -0.05
N VAL A 104 13.02 10.01 0.50
CA VAL A 104 12.33 11.27 0.14
C VAL A 104 12.07 12.02 1.44
N GLY A 105 12.67 13.21 1.56
CA GLY A 105 12.74 13.90 2.86
C GLY A 105 13.44 13.01 3.91
N ASN A 106 12.78 12.77 5.04
CA ASN A 106 13.24 11.86 6.08
C ASN A 106 12.55 10.49 6.04
N THR A 107 11.77 10.21 4.98
CA THR A 107 11.07 8.94 4.80
C THR A 107 11.89 8.00 3.91
N ARG A 108 12.11 6.78 4.36
CA ARG A 108 12.77 5.72 3.60
C ARG A 108 11.75 4.74 3.05
N ILE A 109 11.87 4.41 1.77
CA ILE A 109 10.94 3.52 1.06
C ILE A 109 11.76 2.36 0.48
N THR A 110 11.55 1.17 0.98
CA THR A 110 12.17 -0.07 0.48
C THR A 110 11.15 -0.84 -0.33
N MET A 111 11.51 -1.24 -1.55
CA MET A 111 10.65 -2.06 -2.40
C MET A 111 10.81 -3.54 -2.04
N THR A 112 9.69 -4.24 -1.91
CA THR A 112 9.64 -5.70 -1.72
C THR A 112 9.08 -6.37 -2.96
N GLU A 113 9.29 -7.67 -3.08
CA GLU A 113 8.59 -8.50 -4.06
C GLU A 113 7.11 -8.65 -3.70
N ALA A 114 6.31 -8.90 -4.73
CA ALA A 114 4.94 -9.37 -4.65
C ALA A 114 4.69 -10.40 -5.77
N PHE A 115 3.85 -11.39 -5.52
CA PHE A 115 3.57 -12.48 -6.45
C PHE A 115 2.18 -12.34 -7.05
N HIS A 116 2.15 -11.64 -8.17
CA HIS A 116 0.93 -11.32 -8.93
C HIS A 116 1.28 -11.09 -10.40
N THR A 117 0.30 -10.91 -11.27
CA THR A 117 0.50 -10.53 -12.67
C THR A 117 0.66 -9.02 -12.82
N THR A 118 1.32 -8.59 -13.90
CA THR A 118 1.46 -7.17 -14.27
C THR A 118 1.81 -7.05 -15.74
N ASP A 119 1.47 -5.95 -16.39
CA ASP A 119 1.76 -5.72 -17.81
C ASP A 119 3.22 -5.34 -18.07
N ALA A 120 3.94 -4.82 -17.06
CA ALA A 120 5.36 -4.51 -17.20
C ALA A 120 6.07 -4.45 -15.85
N GLY A 121 7.36 -4.75 -15.87
CA GLY A 121 8.19 -4.78 -14.67
C GLY A 121 7.92 -6.01 -13.81
N ALA A 122 7.72 -5.80 -12.54
CA ALA A 122 7.35 -6.81 -11.55
C ALA A 122 6.30 -6.25 -10.60
N CYS A 123 5.49 -7.11 -10.01
CA CYS A 123 4.63 -6.72 -8.90
C CYS A 123 5.48 -6.49 -7.65
N THR A 124 5.16 -5.46 -6.91
CA THR A 124 5.95 -5.00 -5.77
C THR A 124 5.07 -4.60 -4.60
N GLY A 125 5.65 -4.62 -3.41
CA GLY A 125 5.14 -3.94 -2.23
C GLY A 125 6.14 -2.90 -1.75
N TYR A 126 5.80 -2.18 -0.68
CA TYR A 126 6.64 -1.13 -0.12
C TYR A 126 6.69 -1.21 1.40
N ILE A 127 7.89 -1.16 1.97
CA ILE A 127 8.12 -0.90 3.39
C ILE A 127 8.51 0.57 3.52
N ILE A 128 7.65 1.35 4.19
CA ILE A 128 7.76 2.80 4.33
C ILE A 128 8.11 3.11 5.78
N HIS A 129 9.35 3.53 6.00
CA HIS A 129 9.85 3.91 7.31
C HIS A 129 9.76 5.44 7.45
N LEU A 130 8.84 5.90 8.27
CA LEU A 130 8.50 7.30 8.45
C LEU A 130 9.42 8.00 9.45
N ALA A 131 9.57 9.32 9.33
CA ALA A 131 10.41 10.12 10.21
C ALA A 131 10.07 10.03 11.70
N ASN A 132 8.81 9.73 12.04
CA ASN A 132 8.36 9.50 13.42
C ASN A 132 8.70 8.11 13.97
N GLY A 133 9.43 7.27 13.21
CA GLY A 133 9.83 5.90 13.55
C GLY A 133 8.78 4.83 13.24
N CYS A 134 7.57 5.19 12.82
CA CYS A 134 6.55 4.23 12.41
C CYS A 134 6.89 3.59 11.06
N THR A 135 6.68 2.29 10.94
CA THR A 135 6.92 1.54 9.70
C THR A 135 5.62 0.95 9.18
N VAL A 136 5.26 1.30 7.94
CA VAL A 136 4.10 0.79 7.21
C VAL A 136 4.56 -0.14 6.10
N TYR A 137 3.96 -1.32 5.99
CA TYR A 137 4.14 -2.22 4.85
C TYR A 137 2.88 -2.25 4.00
N HIS A 138 2.97 -1.89 2.74
CA HIS A 138 1.92 -2.07 1.73
C HIS A 138 2.30 -3.24 0.85
N ALA A 139 1.52 -4.31 0.90
CA ALA A 139 1.86 -5.55 0.22
C ALA A 139 1.72 -5.49 -1.32
N GLY A 140 0.94 -4.52 -1.83
CA GLY A 140 0.41 -4.62 -3.19
C GLY A 140 -0.50 -5.84 -3.32
N ASP A 141 -0.74 -6.27 -4.54
CA ASP A 141 -1.43 -7.54 -4.80
C ASP A 141 -0.42 -8.68 -4.80
N THR A 142 -0.71 -9.67 -3.95
CA THR A 142 0.18 -10.81 -3.76
C THR A 142 -0.55 -11.99 -3.10
N CYS A 143 -0.06 -13.22 -3.33
CA CYS A 143 -0.27 -14.32 -2.42
C CYS A 143 0.67 -14.21 -1.21
N VAL A 144 0.50 -15.08 -0.19
CA VAL A 144 1.50 -15.24 0.87
C VAL A 144 2.76 -15.90 0.31
N PHE A 145 3.95 -15.44 0.73
CA PHE A 145 5.23 -15.99 0.27
C PHE A 145 6.29 -16.00 1.38
N ALA A 146 7.29 -16.89 1.24
CA ALA A 146 8.23 -17.20 2.31
C ALA A 146 9.07 -15.97 2.77
N ASN A 147 9.45 -15.10 1.85
CA ASN A 147 10.29 -13.94 2.20
C ASN A 147 9.56 -12.87 3.04
N MET A 148 8.25 -12.94 3.21
CA MET A 148 7.55 -12.10 4.20
C MET A 148 8.15 -12.27 5.60
N GLU A 149 8.62 -13.49 5.96
CA GLU A 149 9.32 -13.71 7.22
C GLU A 149 10.68 -12.99 7.27
N THR A 150 11.39 -12.93 6.16
CA THR A 150 12.65 -12.18 6.05
C THR A 150 12.42 -10.69 6.24
N TRP A 151 11.41 -10.12 5.60
CA TRP A 151 11.03 -8.73 5.79
C TRP A 151 10.63 -8.42 7.23
N GLY A 152 9.86 -9.29 7.87
CA GLY A 152 9.50 -9.16 9.29
C GLY A 152 10.69 -9.25 10.25
N LYS A 153 11.78 -9.95 9.87
CA LYS A 153 13.03 -10.00 10.65
C LYS A 153 13.90 -8.75 10.45
N LEU A 154 13.88 -8.18 9.24
CA LEU A 154 14.70 -7.01 8.90
C LEU A 154 14.06 -5.70 9.35
N TYR A 155 12.73 -5.63 9.39
CA TYR A 155 11.98 -4.40 9.67
C TYR A 155 10.96 -4.62 10.78
N SER A 156 10.88 -3.67 11.73
CA SER A 156 9.83 -3.65 12.75
C SER A 156 8.58 -3.04 12.15
N ILE A 157 7.68 -3.87 11.62
CA ILE A 157 6.47 -3.42 10.93
C ILE A 157 5.38 -3.08 11.95
N ASP A 158 5.01 -1.80 12.02
CA ASP A 158 3.94 -1.33 12.92
C ASP A 158 2.56 -1.58 12.32
N VAL A 159 2.41 -1.36 11.01
CA VAL A 159 1.15 -1.55 10.29
C VAL A 159 1.43 -2.26 8.97
N ALA A 160 0.74 -3.37 8.71
CA ALA A 160 0.73 -4.01 7.40
C ALA A 160 -0.62 -3.79 6.71
N LEU A 161 -0.60 -3.40 5.44
CA LEU A 161 -1.76 -3.25 4.56
C LEU A 161 -1.78 -4.49 3.67
N LEU A 162 -2.70 -5.42 3.92
CA LEU A 162 -2.71 -6.75 3.30
C LEU A 162 -4.01 -7.00 2.51
N PRO A 163 -3.93 -7.46 1.25
CA PRO A 163 -5.10 -7.86 0.50
C PRO A 163 -5.76 -9.09 1.14
N ILE A 164 -7.10 -9.09 1.20
CA ILE A 164 -7.90 -10.20 1.71
C ILE A 164 -9.00 -10.64 0.75
N GLY A 165 -9.00 -10.15 -0.48
CA GLY A 165 -10.07 -10.33 -1.47
C GLY A 165 -10.24 -11.75 -2.00
N GLY A 166 -9.27 -12.65 -1.81
CA GLY A 166 -9.33 -14.08 -2.11
C GLY A 166 -8.93 -14.40 -3.55
N VAL A 167 -9.76 -14.09 -4.53
CA VAL A 167 -9.61 -14.62 -5.91
C VAL A 167 -8.33 -14.16 -6.61
N PHE A 168 -7.93 -12.91 -6.42
CA PHE A 168 -6.79 -12.31 -7.11
C PHE A 168 -5.56 -12.09 -6.21
N GLY A 169 -5.64 -12.50 -4.94
CA GLY A 169 -4.57 -12.34 -3.97
C GLY A 169 -4.78 -13.27 -2.78
N MET A 170 -4.37 -12.84 -1.59
CA MET A 170 -4.56 -13.61 -0.37
C MET A 170 -6.03 -13.72 0.00
N ASP A 171 -6.43 -14.90 0.49
CA ASP A 171 -7.64 -15.10 1.28
C ASP A 171 -7.39 -14.73 2.76
N ALA A 172 -8.43 -14.82 3.57
CA ALA A 172 -8.38 -14.52 5.00
C ALA A 172 -7.27 -15.27 5.75
N ARG A 173 -7.09 -16.57 5.47
CA ARG A 173 -6.10 -17.43 6.11
C ARG A 173 -4.68 -17.11 5.68
N GLN A 174 -4.47 -16.86 4.39
CA GLN A 174 -3.17 -16.46 3.84
C GLN A 174 -2.74 -15.11 4.41
N ALA A 175 -3.65 -14.12 4.46
CA ALA A 175 -3.36 -12.80 5.01
C ALA A 175 -3.03 -12.86 6.52
N ALA A 176 -3.72 -13.69 7.29
CA ALA A 176 -3.40 -13.93 8.70
C ALA A 176 -2.01 -14.57 8.88
N LEU A 177 -1.64 -15.52 8.00
CA LEU A 177 -0.30 -16.09 7.98
C LEU A 177 0.76 -15.07 7.58
N ALA A 178 0.49 -14.25 6.58
CA ALA A 178 1.36 -13.14 6.16
C ALA A 178 1.61 -12.16 7.33
N ALA A 179 0.56 -11.77 8.05
CA ALA A 179 0.68 -10.91 9.24
C ALA A 179 1.62 -11.51 10.31
N LYS A 180 1.52 -12.83 10.54
CA LYS A 180 2.41 -13.55 11.45
C LYS A 180 3.86 -13.56 10.96
N MET A 181 4.08 -13.87 9.68
CA MET A 181 5.41 -13.92 9.07
C MET A 181 6.09 -12.54 9.09
N LEU A 182 5.35 -11.49 8.80
CA LEU A 182 5.79 -10.09 8.88
C LEU A 182 6.02 -9.61 10.31
N ASN A 183 5.58 -10.37 11.32
CA ASN A 183 5.57 -9.95 12.72
C ASN A 183 4.95 -8.56 12.91
N ALA A 184 3.90 -8.26 12.15
CA ALA A 184 3.24 -6.96 12.15
C ALA A 184 2.47 -6.73 13.46
N LYS A 185 2.54 -5.51 14.02
CA LYS A 185 1.80 -5.15 15.24
C LYS A 185 0.31 -4.95 14.98
N ALA A 186 -0.03 -4.45 13.80
CA ALA A 186 -1.40 -4.28 13.35
C ALA A 186 -1.52 -4.57 11.84
N VAL A 187 -2.71 -5.00 11.42
CA VAL A 187 -3.04 -5.17 10.01
C VAL A 187 -4.31 -4.40 9.68
N ILE A 188 -4.25 -3.67 8.58
CA ILE A 188 -5.41 -3.07 7.91
C ILE A 188 -5.68 -3.93 6.66
N PRO A 189 -6.81 -4.63 6.60
CA PRO A 189 -7.18 -5.39 5.40
C PRO A 189 -7.56 -4.44 4.27
N MET A 190 -7.17 -4.80 3.05
CA MET A 190 -7.45 -4.06 1.84
C MET A 190 -7.88 -5.00 0.71
N HIS A 191 -8.22 -4.45 -0.47
CA HIS A 191 -8.55 -5.19 -1.69
C HIS A 191 -9.72 -6.17 -1.49
N TYR A 192 -10.75 -5.74 -0.77
CA TYR A 192 -12.00 -6.50 -0.54
C TYR A 192 -13.20 -5.55 -0.63
N LYS A 193 -14.40 -6.09 -0.81
CA LYS A 193 -15.67 -5.35 -0.87
C LYS A 193 -15.81 -4.35 -2.05
N THR A 194 -14.78 -4.17 -2.86
CA THR A 194 -14.81 -3.24 -4.00
C THR A 194 -15.60 -3.81 -5.17
N PHE A 195 -15.40 -5.08 -5.49
CA PHE A 195 -16.07 -5.79 -6.58
C PHE A 195 -16.81 -7.02 -6.06
N PRO A 196 -17.93 -7.43 -6.70
CA PRO A 196 -18.72 -8.57 -6.24
C PRO A 196 -18.00 -9.92 -6.18
N VAL A 197 -16.92 -10.08 -6.97
CA VAL A 197 -16.10 -11.30 -7.01
C VAL A 197 -15.16 -11.43 -5.81
N LEU A 198 -14.88 -10.33 -5.13
CA LEU A 198 -14.00 -10.30 -3.95
C LEU A 198 -14.78 -10.65 -2.68
N GLU A 199 -14.04 -10.96 -1.60
CA GLU A 199 -14.64 -11.06 -0.27
C GLU A 199 -15.40 -9.77 0.09
N GLN A 200 -16.60 -9.93 0.69
CA GLN A 200 -17.48 -8.80 1.00
C GLN A 200 -17.40 -8.34 2.46
N SER A 201 -16.65 -9.06 3.31
CA SER A 201 -16.46 -8.75 4.74
C SER A 201 -15.03 -9.08 5.17
N ALA A 202 -14.57 -8.39 6.21
CA ALA A 202 -13.30 -8.73 6.88
C ALA A 202 -13.48 -9.75 8.03
N ASP A 203 -14.67 -10.25 8.29
CA ASP A 203 -14.97 -11.07 9.48
C ASP A 203 -14.13 -12.36 9.49
N ALA A 204 -14.09 -13.09 8.38
CA ALA A 204 -13.27 -14.30 8.26
C ALA A 204 -11.78 -14.00 8.47
N PHE A 205 -11.30 -12.85 8.02
CA PHE A 205 -9.92 -12.43 8.27
C PHE A 205 -9.67 -12.15 9.75
N VAL A 206 -10.57 -11.48 10.45
CA VAL A 206 -10.46 -11.21 11.90
C VAL A 206 -10.39 -12.50 12.67
N ASP A 207 -11.25 -13.49 12.35
CA ASP A 207 -11.26 -14.81 13.00
C ASP A 207 -9.95 -15.57 12.74
N GLU A 208 -9.46 -15.62 11.51
CA GLU A 208 -8.20 -16.27 11.17
C GLU A 208 -6.99 -15.56 11.79
N LEU A 209 -6.99 -14.23 11.85
CA LEU A 209 -5.93 -13.45 12.48
C LEU A 209 -5.83 -13.77 13.98
N ALA A 210 -6.96 -13.81 14.67
CA ALA A 210 -7.02 -14.15 16.09
C ALA A 210 -6.46 -15.56 16.36
N ARG A 211 -6.65 -16.50 15.44
CA ARG A 211 -6.16 -17.87 15.53
C ARG A 211 -4.68 -18.03 15.20
N ILE A 212 -4.21 -17.35 14.13
CA ILE A 212 -2.86 -17.56 13.53
C ILE A 212 -1.84 -16.59 14.08
N ALA A 213 -2.23 -15.34 14.29
CA ALA A 213 -1.37 -14.23 14.71
C ALA A 213 -2.02 -13.42 15.86
N PRO A 214 -2.30 -14.04 17.03
CA PRO A 214 -3.07 -13.39 18.10
C PRO A 214 -2.40 -12.15 18.70
N ALA A 215 -1.11 -11.95 18.47
CA ALA A 215 -0.40 -10.73 18.87
C ALA A 215 -0.59 -9.57 17.90
N CYS A 216 -1.11 -9.83 16.70
CA CYS A 216 -1.36 -8.81 15.68
C CYS A 216 -2.80 -8.32 15.79
N ARG A 217 -2.98 -6.99 15.81
CA ARG A 217 -4.31 -6.38 15.94
C ARG A 217 -4.93 -6.09 14.58
N PRO A 218 -6.17 -6.53 14.30
CA PRO A 218 -6.91 -6.08 13.12
C PRO A 218 -7.37 -4.63 13.32
N VAL A 219 -7.26 -3.82 12.26
CA VAL A 219 -7.79 -2.45 12.23
C VAL A 219 -8.62 -2.30 10.96
N ILE A 220 -9.92 -2.38 11.11
CA ILE A 220 -10.84 -2.29 9.97
C ILE A 220 -11.11 -0.81 9.68
N LEU A 221 -10.80 -0.37 8.46
CA LEU A 221 -11.10 0.98 8.00
C LEU A 221 -12.16 0.96 6.90
N TYR A 222 -13.00 1.98 6.90
CA TYR A 222 -13.89 2.28 5.79
C TYR A 222 -13.24 3.31 4.85
N PRO A 223 -13.56 3.31 3.56
CA PRO A 223 -13.07 4.33 2.64
C PRO A 223 -13.34 5.75 3.15
N GLY A 224 -12.31 6.59 3.13
CA GLY A 224 -12.30 7.94 3.70
C GLY A 224 -11.85 8.01 5.16
N GLU A 225 -11.76 6.88 5.88
CA GLU A 225 -11.29 6.91 7.27
C GLU A 225 -9.78 7.14 7.37
N THR A 226 -9.42 7.96 8.38
CA THR A 226 -8.04 8.34 8.70
C THR A 226 -7.67 7.88 10.11
N LYS A 227 -6.47 7.37 10.28
CA LYS A 227 -5.87 7.04 11.58
C LYS A 227 -4.55 7.77 11.76
N GLU A 228 -4.28 8.19 12.99
CA GLU A 228 -2.97 8.71 13.38
C GLU A 228 -1.96 7.57 13.50
N LEU A 229 -0.73 7.81 13.05
CA LEU A 229 0.39 6.87 13.15
C LEU A 229 1.47 7.37 14.14
N PRO A 230 2.06 6.48 14.97
CA PRO A 230 1.72 5.05 15.10
C PRO A 230 0.31 4.83 15.67
N LEU A 231 -0.31 3.72 15.27
CA LEU A 231 -1.64 3.37 15.78
C LEU A 231 -1.61 3.24 17.31
N SER A 232 -2.50 3.96 18.00
CA SER A 232 -2.60 3.88 19.46
C SER A 232 -2.81 2.44 19.94
N THR A 233 -2.16 2.08 21.06
CA THR A 233 -2.29 0.76 21.69
C THR A 233 -3.63 0.59 22.43
N HIS A 234 -4.40 1.67 22.58
CA HIS A 234 -5.68 1.61 23.27
C HIS A 234 -6.81 1.22 22.32
N THR A 235 -7.41 0.07 22.58
CA THR A 235 -8.72 -0.29 22.04
C THR A 235 -9.73 0.64 22.72
N THR A 236 -10.29 1.60 21.98
CA THR A 236 -11.53 2.23 22.44
C THR A 236 -12.62 1.16 22.31
N ILE A 237 -13.05 0.64 23.46
CA ILE A 237 -14.19 -0.29 23.59
C ILE A 237 -15.46 0.46 23.24
#